data_9a05104739af530815b2e658ac96d23a
#
_entry.id   9a05104739af530815b2e658ac96d23a
#
_cell.length_a   1.000
_cell.length_b   1.000
_cell.length_c   1.000
_cell.angle_alpha   90.00
_cell.angle_beta   90.00
_cell.angle_gamma   90.00
#
_symmetry.space_group_name_H-M   'P 1'
#
loop_
_entity.id
_entity.type
_entity.pdbx_description
1 polymer ?
#
loop_
_entity_poly.entity_id
_entity_poly.type
_entity_poly.pdbx_seq_one_letter_code
_entity_poly.pdbx_strand_id
1 'polypeptide(L)'
;MQENKTIETVKKYYGKILKTKNDLQTSACCTSEALPSHLREIVRDLPPEVLEKFYGCGSPIPTELNSKTVLDLGCGTGRDCFILSQLVGPSGQVIGVDMTQEQIDVARKYSKPNTRFVQGYIEDLESCGIENNSIDVVISNCVLNLSPQKERVFSEIFRVLKPGGELIFSDVFSGRRIPQALAEDPQLIGECLGGALYIEDFRRLLARVGCPDYRVISKTKLMLNNSDIVRKAGMIDFYSMTLRAFKLVLEDRCEDYGQTAYYLGTIPEYPHAFRLDDHHIFEKGRPILVCSNTSQMLTQTRYASHFRVIGDQSTHYGLFDCGPTNDSFEGGGGGCC
;
A
#
# COMPACT_ATOMS: atom_id res chain seq x y z
N MET A 1 24.65 14.11 -1.12
CA MET A 1 24.91 14.50 0.29
C MET A 1 23.62 14.70 1.09
N GLN A 2 22.59 15.38 0.56
CA GLN A 2 21.33 15.67 1.26
C GLN A 2 20.47 14.40 1.46
N GLU A 3 20.36 13.52 0.46
CA GLU A 3 19.64 12.24 0.52
C GLU A 3 20.16 11.32 1.63
N ASN A 4 21.49 11.18 1.76
CA ASN A 4 22.10 10.39 2.83
C ASN A 4 21.78 10.97 4.22
N LYS A 5 21.69 12.29 4.34
CA LYS A 5 21.33 12.95 5.60
C LYS A 5 19.89 12.67 6.01
N THR A 6 18.95 12.61 5.05
CA THR A 6 17.55 12.26 5.31
C THR A 6 17.43 10.81 5.78
N ILE A 7 18.06 9.86 5.08
CA ILE A 7 18.07 8.45 5.45
C ILE A 7 18.65 8.24 6.87
N GLU A 8 19.78 8.88 7.19
CA GLU A 8 20.39 8.79 8.53
C GLU A 8 19.50 9.42 9.62
N THR A 9 18.78 10.50 9.31
CA THR A 9 17.83 11.11 10.24
C THR A 9 16.67 10.17 10.53
N VAL A 10 16.07 9.57 9.51
CA VAL A 10 14.99 8.58 9.64
C VAL A 10 15.46 7.36 10.43
N LYS A 11 16.62 6.81 10.08
CA LYS A 11 17.22 5.65 10.78
C LYS A 11 17.45 5.93 12.27
N LYS A 12 17.96 7.13 12.59
CA LYS A 12 18.13 7.54 13.99
C LYS A 12 16.80 7.73 14.71
N TYR A 13 15.79 8.28 14.04
CA TYR A 13 14.48 8.53 14.60
C TYR A 13 13.79 7.21 14.98
N TYR A 14 13.64 6.28 14.05
CA TYR A 14 12.98 4.99 14.26
C TYR A 14 13.82 3.95 15.02
N GLY A 15 15.15 4.01 14.91
CA GLY A 15 16.04 3.07 15.61
C GLY A 15 16.38 3.45 17.05
N LYS A 16 16.45 4.77 17.37
CA LYS A 16 16.98 5.23 18.66
C LYS A 16 16.08 6.19 19.43
N ILE A 17 15.25 7.00 18.76
CA ILE A 17 14.44 8.04 19.41
C ILE A 17 13.07 7.48 19.80
N LEU A 18 12.34 6.88 18.85
CA LEU A 18 11.07 6.23 19.13
C LEU A 18 11.28 4.92 19.90
N LYS A 19 10.65 4.82 21.06
CA LYS A 19 10.63 3.60 21.88
C LYS A 19 9.32 2.86 21.76
N THR A 20 8.22 3.60 21.63
CA THR A 20 6.86 3.07 21.50
C THR A 20 6.04 3.93 20.54
N LYS A 21 4.91 3.40 20.05
CA LYS A 21 3.95 4.15 19.22
C LYS A 21 3.40 5.41 19.91
N ASN A 22 3.46 5.50 21.23
CA ASN A 22 2.97 6.64 22.00
C ASN A 22 3.92 7.86 21.95
N ASP A 23 5.12 7.70 21.43
CA ASP A 23 6.10 8.77 21.28
C ASP A 23 5.85 9.62 19.99
N LEU A 24 4.96 9.16 19.11
CA LEU A 24 4.53 9.90 17.92
C LEU A 24 3.65 11.10 18.31
N GLN A 25 3.90 12.25 17.68
CA GLN A 25 3.25 13.52 18.00
C GLN A 25 2.01 13.82 17.14
N THR A 26 1.74 12.98 16.15
CA THR A 26 0.54 13.07 15.28
C THR A 26 -0.20 11.76 15.24
N SER A 27 -1.50 11.81 14.88
CA SER A 27 -2.29 10.62 14.61
C SER A 27 -2.00 10.01 13.23
N ALA A 28 -1.06 10.57 12.46
CA ALA A 28 -0.76 10.14 11.11
C ALA A 28 -0.38 8.66 11.02
N CYS A 29 0.42 8.17 11.98
CA CYS A 29 0.84 6.77 12.05
C CYS A 29 -0.04 5.90 12.97
N CYS A 30 -1.19 6.39 13.42
CA CYS A 30 -2.04 5.69 14.39
C CYS A 30 -3.52 5.64 13.97
N THR A 31 -3.84 5.95 12.72
CA THR A 31 -5.21 5.76 12.20
C THR A 31 -5.46 4.27 12.12
N SER A 32 -5.99 3.71 13.21
CA SER A 32 -6.46 2.33 13.23
C SER A 32 -7.74 2.24 12.42
N GLU A 33 -7.65 2.02 11.12
CA GLU A 33 -8.72 1.25 10.46
C GLU A 33 -8.85 -0.03 11.27
N ALA A 34 -10.05 -0.29 11.78
CA ALA A 34 -10.26 -1.49 12.57
C ALA A 34 -9.91 -2.70 11.69
N LEU A 35 -8.86 -3.40 12.06
CA LEU A 35 -8.45 -4.63 11.36
C LEU A 35 -9.68 -5.53 11.16
N PRO A 36 -9.84 -6.13 9.98
CA PRO A 36 -10.84 -7.18 9.78
C PRO A 36 -10.80 -8.23 10.90
N SER A 37 -11.95 -8.80 11.24
CA SER A 37 -12.06 -9.70 12.39
C SER A 37 -11.08 -10.88 12.33
N HIS A 38 -10.89 -11.48 11.16
CA HIS A 38 -9.97 -12.59 10.94
C HIS A 38 -8.49 -12.21 11.17
N LEU A 39 -8.10 -10.94 10.94
CA LEU A 39 -6.73 -10.47 11.22
C LEU A 39 -6.53 -10.12 12.70
N ARG A 40 -7.59 -9.70 13.42
CA ARG A 40 -7.48 -9.37 14.85
C ARG A 40 -7.07 -10.56 15.71
N GLU A 41 -7.53 -11.75 15.37
CA GLU A 41 -7.14 -12.99 16.08
C GLU A 41 -5.64 -13.26 15.89
N ILE A 42 -5.14 -13.12 14.67
CA ILE A 42 -3.71 -13.30 14.37
C ILE A 42 -2.87 -12.29 15.15
N VAL A 43 -3.28 -11.01 15.15
CA VAL A 43 -2.54 -9.94 15.85
C VAL A 43 -2.50 -10.16 17.35
N ARG A 44 -3.58 -10.65 17.96
CA ARG A 44 -3.64 -10.92 19.41
C ARG A 44 -2.57 -11.92 19.88
N ASP A 45 -2.20 -12.86 19.01
CA ASP A 45 -1.25 -13.92 19.32
C ASP A 45 0.22 -13.54 19.04
N LEU A 46 0.46 -12.29 18.55
CA LEU A 46 1.81 -11.80 18.29
C LEU A 46 2.53 -11.38 19.58
N PRO A 47 3.86 -11.51 19.64
CA PRO A 47 4.65 -11.07 20.78
C PRO A 47 4.47 -9.58 21.07
N PRO A 48 4.37 -9.15 22.35
CA PRO A 48 4.24 -7.74 22.72
C PRO A 48 5.37 -6.86 22.15
N GLU A 49 6.61 -7.36 22.16
CA GLU A 49 7.78 -6.65 21.61
C GLU A 49 7.61 -6.28 20.12
N VAL A 50 6.87 -7.09 19.34
CA VAL A 50 6.55 -6.84 17.93
C VAL A 50 5.47 -5.78 17.81
N LEU A 51 4.45 -5.79 18.69
CA LEU A 51 3.31 -4.90 18.64
C LEU A 51 3.61 -3.47 19.14
N GLU A 52 4.48 -3.34 20.14
CA GLU A 52 4.81 -2.06 20.77
C GLU A 52 5.56 -1.11 19.84
N LYS A 53 6.33 -1.66 18.89
CA LYS A 53 7.15 -0.92 17.92
C LYS A 53 6.52 -0.87 16.51
N PHE A 54 5.21 -0.96 16.42
CA PHE A 54 4.50 -0.81 15.15
C PHE A 54 4.06 0.63 14.93
N TYR A 55 4.45 1.22 13.81
CA TYR A 55 4.22 2.64 13.46
C TYR A 55 3.44 2.82 12.15
N GLY A 56 2.62 1.85 11.77
CA GLY A 56 1.85 1.90 10.51
C GLY A 56 0.64 2.84 10.57
N CYS A 57 0.25 3.36 9.41
CA CYS A 57 -0.89 4.28 9.25
C CYS A 57 -2.14 3.62 8.63
N GLY A 58 -2.12 2.31 8.42
CA GLY A 58 -3.24 1.53 7.87
C GLY A 58 -3.00 0.03 8.00
N SER A 59 -3.74 -0.74 7.22
CA SER A 59 -3.60 -2.20 7.13
C SER A 59 -3.60 -2.63 5.66
N PRO A 60 -2.46 -2.52 4.94
CA PRO A 60 -2.36 -2.87 3.53
C PRO A 60 -2.20 -4.39 3.33
N ILE A 61 -3.08 -5.18 3.96
CA ILE A 61 -3.06 -6.65 3.88
C ILE A 61 -4.16 -7.10 2.93
N PRO A 62 -3.82 -7.57 1.72
CA PRO A 62 -4.79 -8.02 0.75
C PRO A 62 -5.21 -9.47 0.99
N THR A 63 -6.20 -9.93 0.23
CA THR A 63 -6.68 -11.31 0.22
C THR A 63 -5.98 -12.17 -0.84
N GLU A 64 -6.34 -13.45 -0.89
CA GLU A 64 -5.86 -14.43 -1.88
C GLU A 64 -4.34 -14.56 -1.90
N LEU A 65 -3.78 -14.78 -0.71
CA LEU A 65 -2.33 -14.87 -0.51
C LEU A 65 -1.81 -16.30 -0.41
N ASN A 66 -2.67 -17.31 -0.41
CA ASN A 66 -2.25 -18.70 -0.28
C ASN A 66 -1.18 -19.07 -1.31
N SER A 67 -0.07 -19.63 -0.85
CA SER A 67 1.09 -20.03 -1.65
C SER A 67 1.77 -18.89 -2.44
N LYS A 68 1.58 -17.63 -2.04
CA LYS A 68 2.19 -16.45 -2.67
C LYS A 68 3.49 -16.07 -1.99
N THR A 69 4.36 -15.39 -2.76
CA THR A 69 5.55 -14.71 -2.25
C THR A 69 5.21 -13.25 -2.03
N VAL A 70 5.28 -12.79 -0.79
CA VAL A 70 4.95 -11.42 -0.38
C VAL A 70 6.21 -10.71 0.11
N LEU A 71 6.42 -9.47 -0.32
CA LEU A 71 7.48 -8.59 0.12
C LEU A 71 6.90 -7.44 0.94
N ASP A 72 7.40 -7.25 2.15
CA ASP A 72 7.06 -6.13 3.04
C ASP A 72 8.22 -5.13 3.09
N LEU A 73 7.98 -3.92 2.60
CA LEU A 73 8.95 -2.83 2.53
C LEU A 73 8.87 -1.95 3.78
N GLY A 74 9.97 -1.89 4.54
CA GLY A 74 10.02 -1.26 5.85
C GLY A 74 9.27 -2.07 6.89
N CYS A 75 9.56 -3.36 6.96
CA CYS A 75 8.83 -4.33 7.78
C CYS A 75 8.95 -4.09 9.29
N GLY A 76 9.86 -3.24 9.73
CA GLY A 76 10.11 -2.96 11.14
C GLY A 76 10.38 -4.26 11.93
N THR A 77 9.68 -4.42 13.05
CA THR A 77 9.74 -5.64 13.89
C THR A 77 8.99 -6.84 13.31
N GLY A 78 8.40 -6.71 12.11
CA GLY A 78 7.79 -7.82 11.38
C GLY A 78 6.31 -8.08 11.67
N ARG A 79 5.56 -7.14 12.29
CA ARG A 79 4.13 -7.34 12.60
C ARG A 79 3.33 -7.79 11.38
N ASP A 80 3.40 -7.05 10.28
CA ASP A 80 2.62 -7.37 9.07
C ASP A 80 3.18 -8.62 8.39
N CYS A 81 4.50 -8.87 8.42
CA CYS A 81 5.11 -10.12 7.97
C CYS A 81 4.58 -11.35 8.72
N PHE A 82 4.34 -11.28 10.03
CA PHE A 82 3.81 -12.41 10.80
C PHE A 82 2.34 -12.68 10.51
N ILE A 83 1.55 -11.63 10.25
CA ILE A 83 0.17 -11.78 9.76
C ILE A 83 0.20 -12.48 8.40
N LEU A 84 1.01 -11.95 7.48
CA LEU A 84 1.16 -12.50 6.12
C LEU A 84 1.66 -13.95 6.12
N SER A 85 2.58 -14.30 7.03
CA SER A 85 3.09 -15.67 7.18
C SER A 85 1.99 -16.70 7.40
N GLN A 86 0.93 -16.35 8.13
CA GLN A 86 -0.23 -17.22 8.30
C GLN A 86 -1.09 -17.27 7.04
N LEU A 87 -1.30 -16.13 6.39
CA LEU A 87 -2.15 -16.00 5.21
C LEU A 87 -1.56 -16.69 3.96
N VAL A 88 -0.24 -16.63 3.79
CA VAL A 88 0.41 -17.31 2.66
C VAL A 88 0.51 -18.84 2.85
N GLY A 89 0.36 -19.29 4.08
CA GLY A 89 0.44 -20.72 4.42
C GLY A 89 1.86 -21.31 4.28
N PRO A 90 2.00 -22.62 4.47
CA PRO A 90 3.33 -23.27 4.52
C PRO A 90 4.06 -23.30 3.16
N SER A 91 3.33 -23.19 2.04
CA SER A 91 3.89 -23.20 0.68
C SER A 91 4.20 -21.78 0.15
N GLY A 92 3.78 -20.72 0.87
CA GLY A 92 4.07 -19.34 0.54
C GLY A 92 5.32 -18.85 1.25
N GLN A 93 5.75 -17.64 0.92
CA GLN A 93 6.92 -16.99 1.51
C GLN A 93 6.64 -15.52 1.81
N VAL A 94 7.15 -15.04 2.93
CA VAL A 94 7.16 -13.61 3.28
C VAL A 94 8.59 -13.13 3.44
N ILE A 95 8.92 -12.04 2.76
CA ILE A 95 10.22 -11.38 2.85
C ILE A 95 9.98 -10.00 3.44
N GLY A 96 10.63 -9.68 4.56
CA GLY A 96 10.63 -8.36 5.16
C GLY A 96 11.97 -7.67 4.94
N VAL A 97 11.95 -6.44 4.44
CA VAL A 97 13.14 -5.59 4.28
C VAL A 97 13.00 -4.36 5.16
N ASP A 98 14.02 -4.07 5.98
CA ASP A 98 14.12 -2.84 6.76
C ASP A 98 15.58 -2.39 6.84
N MET A 99 15.81 -1.07 6.86
CA MET A 99 17.17 -0.51 6.95
C MET A 99 17.73 -0.51 8.36
N THR A 100 16.89 -0.71 9.38
CA THR A 100 17.22 -0.58 10.81
C THR A 100 17.56 -1.94 11.38
N GLN A 101 18.83 -2.13 11.79
CA GLN A 101 19.33 -3.41 12.33
C GLN A 101 18.54 -3.83 13.58
N GLU A 102 18.27 -2.89 14.48
CA GLU A 102 17.55 -3.15 15.74
C GLU A 102 16.14 -3.68 15.51
N GLN A 103 15.47 -3.25 14.44
CA GLN A 103 14.14 -3.73 14.04
C GLN A 103 14.24 -5.16 13.48
N ILE A 104 15.19 -5.38 12.58
CA ILE A 104 15.44 -6.68 11.95
C ILE A 104 15.83 -7.74 12.97
N ASP A 105 16.59 -7.38 14.01
CA ASP A 105 16.97 -8.32 15.07
C ASP A 105 15.75 -8.81 15.85
N VAL A 106 14.79 -7.92 16.14
CA VAL A 106 13.52 -8.31 16.76
C VAL A 106 12.71 -9.20 15.83
N ALA A 107 12.59 -8.83 14.55
CA ALA A 107 11.86 -9.63 13.58
C ALA A 107 12.46 -11.06 13.44
N ARG A 108 13.78 -11.17 13.35
CA ARG A 108 14.49 -12.46 13.27
C ARG A 108 14.30 -13.34 14.50
N LYS A 109 14.22 -12.75 15.69
CA LYS A 109 13.97 -13.48 16.95
C LYS A 109 12.67 -14.30 16.91
N TYR A 110 11.67 -13.80 16.21
CA TYR A 110 10.33 -14.42 16.10
C TYR A 110 10.05 -15.03 14.73
N SER A 111 11.07 -15.14 13.86
CA SER A 111 10.90 -15.64 12.49
C SER A 111 10.21 -17.00 12.42
N LYS A 112 9.43 -17.20 11.36
CA LYS A 112 8.73 -18.44 11.05
C LYS A 112 9.43 -19.15 9.88
N PRO A 113 9.20 -20.46 9.66
CA PRO A 113 9.84 -21.19 8.56
C PRO A 113 9.65 -20.59 7.17
N ASN A 114 8.55 -19.89 6.95
CA ASN A 114 8.19 -19.21 5.70
C ASN A 114 8.45 -17.69 5.72
N THR A 115 9.20 -17.17 6.70
CA THR A 115 9.60 -15.76 6.77
C THR A 115 11.10 -15.58 6.60
N ARG A 116 11.52 -14.54 5.87
CA ARG A 116 12.92 -14.12 5.70
C ARG A 116 13.03 -12.62 5.96
N PHE A 117 13.92 -12.22 6.89
CA PHE A 117 14.15 -10.81 7.21
C PHE A 117 15.53 -10.36 6.75
N VAL A 118 15.57 -9.30 5.95
CA VAL A 118 16.78 -8.76 5.32
C VAL A 118 16.99 -7.33 5.77
N GLN A 119 18.17 -7.04 6.31
CA GLN A 119 18.58 -5.66 6.49
C GLN A 119 19.00 -5.08 5.15
N GLY A 120 18.34 -4.00 4.72
CA GLY A 120 18.62 -3.37 3.43
C GLY A 120 17.77 -2.13 3.18
N TYR A 121 17.99 -1.53 2.05
CA TYR A 121 17.30 -0.31 1.63
C TYR A 121 16.26 -0.63 0.57
N ILE A 122 15.08 -0.02 0.69
CA ILE A 122 13.97 -0.22 -0.25
C ILE A 122 14.24 0.37 -1.64
N GLU A 123 15.25 1.23 -1.76
CA GLU A 123 15.77 1.79 -2.99
C GLU A 123 16.70 0.84 -3.76
N ASP A 124 17.10 -0.29 -3.13
CA ASP A 124 18.06 -1.25 -3.69
C ASP A 124 17.72 -2.68 -3.26
N LEU A 125 16.63 -3.19 -3.81
CA LEU A 125 16.15 -4.54 -3.51
C LEU A 125 17.02 -5.63 -4.17
N GLU A 126 17.79 -5.29 -5.20
CA GLU A 126 18.74 -6.20 -5.82
C GLU A 126 19.85 -6.60 -4.82
N SER A 127 20.42 -5.65 -4.09
CA SER A 127 21.37 -5.91 -3.01
C SER A 127 20.77 -6.71 -1.84
N CYS A 128 19.45 -6.71 -1.69
CA CYS A 128 18.73 -7.55 -0.74
C CYS A 128 18.51 -8.99 -1.25
N GLY A 129 18.98 -9.32 -2.46
CA GLY A 129 18.80 -10.62 -3.10
C GLY A 129 17.37 -10.88 -3.54
N ILE A 130 16.66 -9.84 -3.99
CA ILE A 130 15.30 -9.94 -4.52
C ILE A 130 15.35 -9.81 -6.05
N GLU A 131 15.02 -10.89 -6.72
CA GLU A 131 15.13 -11.02 -8.18
C GLU A 131 13.99 -10.31 -8.92
N ASN A 132 14.21 -10.06 -10.22
CA ASN A 132 13.17 -9.55 -11.10
C ASN A 132 12.00 -10.53 -11.20
N ASN A 133 10.77 -10.02 -11.23
CA ASN A 133 9.56 -10.81 -11.42
C ASN A 133 9.44 -12.02 -10.46
N SER A 134 9.89 -11.85 -9.19
CA SER A 134 9.89 -12.92 -8.19
C SER A 134 8.78 -12.78 -7.15
N ILE A 135 8.17 -11.61 -7.02
CA ILE A 135 7.21 -11.25 -5.97
C ILE A 135 5.78 -11.20 -6.52
N ASP A 136 4.85 -11.88 -5.85
CA ASP A 136 3.42 -11.84 -6.19
C ASP A 136 2.75 -10.56 -5.65
N VAL A 137 3.11 -10.16 -4.43
CA VAL A 137 2.55 -8.99 -3.76
C VAL A 137 3.64 -8.22 -3.02
N VAL A 138 3.68 -6.90 -3.22
CA VAL A 138 4.48 -5.98 -2.40
C VAL A 138 3.53 -5.22 -1.49
N ILE A 139 3.83 -5.19 -0.19
CA ILE A 139 3.15 -4.32 0.76
C ILE A 139 4.11 -3.28 1.34
N SER A 140 3.56 -2.17 1.85
CA SER A 140 4.29 -1.20 2.66
C SER A 140 3.34 -0.41 3.56
N ASN A 141 3.79 -0.02 4.74
CA ASN A 141 2.96 0.68 5.71
C ASN A 141 3.71 1.87 6.32
N CYS A 142 3.41 3.09 5.86
CA CYS A 142 4.03 4.36 6.29
C CYS A 142 5.57 4.42 6.11
N VAL A 143 6.10 3.91 5.01
CA VAL A 143 7.54 3.85 4.76
C VAL A 143 7.96 4.54 3.48
N LEU A 144 7.17 4.45 2.40
CA LEU A 144 7.57 4.93 1.08
C LEU A 144 7.84 6.45 1.09
N ASN A 145 7.10 7.20 1.91
CA ASN A 145 7.29 8.63 2.08
C ASN A 145 8.62 9.00 2.76
N LEU A 146 9.22 8.11 3.53
CA LEU A 146 10.48 8.34 4.23
C LEU A 146 11.69 8.30 3.29
N SER A 147 11.55 7.65 2.13
CA SER A 147 12.61 7.61 1.12
C SER A 147 12.72 8.96 0.38
N PRO A 148 13.93 9.51 0.25
CA PRO A 148 14.20 10.67 -0.61
C PRO A 148 14.23 10.30 -2.10
N GLN A 149 14.37 9.01 -2.46
CA GLN A 149 14.51 8.48 -3.82
C GLN A 149 13.26 7.72 -4.26
N LYS A 150 12.09 8.34 -4.14
CA LYS A 150 10.79 7.67 -4.38
C LYS A 150 10.69 7.02 -5.76
N GLU A 151 11.21 7.68 -6.80
CA GLU A 151 11.19 7.11 -8.16
C GLU A 151 11.98 5.80 -8.24
N ARG A 152 13.13 5.72 -7.57
CA ARG A 152 13.92 4.49 -7.49
C ARG A 152 13.18 3.40 -6.70
N VAL A 153 12.53 3.76 -5.59
CA VAL A 153 11.72 2.81 -4.82
C VAL A 153 10.61 2.20 -5.69
N PHE A 154 9.84 3.02 -6.39
CA PHE A 154 8.75 2.51 -7.24
C PHE A 154 9.30 1.72 -8.45
N SER A 155 10.43 2.11 -9.02
CA SER A 155 11.11 1.33 -10.06
C SER A 155 11.51 -0.06 -9.55
N GLU A 156 12.07 -0.16 -8.34
CA GLU A 156 12.42 -1.43 -7.71
C GLU A 156 11.17 -2.29 -7.42
N ILE A 157 10.09 -1.68 -6.90
CA ILE A 157 8.82 -2.37 -6.67
C ILE A 157 8.31 -3.01 -7.97
N PHE A 158 8.23 -2.25 -9.05
CA PHE A 158 7.75 -2.76 -10.34
C PHE A 158 8.74 -3.69 -11.03
N ARG A 159 10.05 -3.61 -10.73
CA ARG A 159 11.05 -4.58 -11.16
C ARG A 159 10.81 -5.96 -10.55
N VAL A 160 10.63 -6.01 -9.22
CA VAL A 160 10.51 -7.28 -8.49
C VAL A 160 9.14 -7.93 -8.61
N LEU A 161 8.07 -7.16 -8.83
CA LEU A 161 6.73 -7.70 -9.05
C LEU A 161 6.69 -8.59 -10.30
N LYS A 162 6.02 -9.72 -10.21
CA LYS A 162 5.64 -10.56 -11.35
C LYS A 162 4.62 -9.83 -12.23
N PRO A 163 4.50 -10.14 -13.53
CA PRO A 163 3.33 -9.74 -14.31
C PRO A 163 2.03 -10.19 -13.60
N GLY A 164 1.06 -9.30 -13.46
CA GLY A 164 -0.16 -9.52 -12.66
C GLY A 164 0.03 -9.39 -11.16
N GLY A 165 1.26 -9.11 -10.68
CA GLY A 165 1.53 -8.86 -9.27
C GLY A 165 0.99 -7.52 -8.80
N GLU A 166 0.79 -7.38 -7.50
CA GLU A 166 0.16 -6.21 -6.87
C GLU A 166 1.09 -5.51 -5.91
N LEU A 167 1.13 -4.17 -6.00
CA LEU A 167 1.54 -3.28 -4.92
C LEU A 167 0.29 -2.86 -4.16
N ILE A 168 0.30 -3.02 -2.84
CA ILE A 168 -0.71 -2.44 -1.94
C ILE A 168 -0.02 -1.79 -0.76
N PHE A 169 -0.31 -0.53 -0.48
CA PHE A 169 0.37 0.18 0.60
C PHE A 169 -0.50 1.24 1.23
N SER A 170 -0.22 1.54 2.49
CA SER A 170 -0.81 2.64 3.23
C SER A 170 0.25 3.69 3.52
N ASP A 171 -0.02 4.95 3.18
CA ASP A 171 0.90 6.05 3.49
C ASP A 171 0.14 7.39 3.58
N VAL A 172 0.86 8.43 4.00
CA VAL A 172 0.32 9.79 4.08
C VAL A 172 0.49 10.50 2.73
N PHE A 173 -0.59 11.13 2.27
CA PHE A 173 -0.59 11.96 1.06
C PHE A 173 -0.98 13.38 1.40
N SER A 174 -0.51 14.34 0.59
CA SER A 174 -0.83 15.76 0.74
C SER A 174 -1.77 16.24 -0.36
N GLY A 175 -2.66 17.16 -0.02
CA GLY A 175 -3.58 17.80 -0.96
C GLY A 175 -2.91 18.78 -1.92
N ARG A 176 -1.64 19.12 -1.67
CA ARG A 176 -0.78 19.98 -2.51
C ARG A 176 0.70 19.66 -2.28
N ARG A 177 1.58 20.14 -3.18
CA ARG A 177 3.02 19.96 -3.02
C ARG A 177 3.51 20.62 -1.74
N ILE A 178 4.33 19.89 -0.99
CA ILE A 178 4.93 20.38 0.26
C ILE A 178 6.11 21.29 -0.09
N PRO A 179 6.16 22.53 0.45
CA PRO A 179 7.31 23.41 0.28
C PRO A 179 8.60 22.77 0.82
N GLN A 180 9.72 23.01 0.17
CA GLN A 180 11.02 22.41 0.52
C GLN A 180 11.39 22.62 2.00
N ALA A 181 11.14 23.79 2.56
CA ALA A 181 11.43 24.09 3.96
C ALA A 181 10.65 23.17 4.94
N LEU A 182 9.44 22.73 4.56
CA LEU A 182 8.65 21.79 5.34
C LEU A 182 9.08 20.33 5.08
N ALA A 183 9.44 20.02 3.85
CA ALA A 183 9.96 18.70 3.48
C ALA A 183 11.29 18.37 4.17
N GLU A 184 12.06 19.40 4.56
CA GLU A 184 13.34 19.28 5.27
C GLU A 184 13.22 19.42 6.80
N ASP A 185 12.02 19.70 7.32
CA ASP A 185 11.80 19.81 8.77
C ASP A 185 11.89 18.43 9.43
N PRO A 186 12.84 18.21 10.37
CA PRO A 186 13.06 16.89 10.96
C PRO A 186 11.85 16.32 11.71
N GLN A 187 11.04 17.20 12.32
CA GLN A 187 9.81 16.80 13.00
C GLN A 187 8.77 16.29 12.00
N LEU A 188 8.54 17.05 10.91
CA LEU A 188 7.59 16.65 9.87
C LEU A 188 8.02 15.40 9.11
N ILE A 189 9.34 15.20 8.92
CA ILE A 189 9.88 13.95 8.32
C ILE A 189 9.57 12.77 9.23
N GLY A 190 9.87 12.87 10.53
CA GLY A 190 9.63 11.78 11.48
C GLY A 190 8.15 11.40 11.62
N GLU A 191 7.24 12.36 11.43
CA GLU A 191 5.79 12.15 11.46
C GLU A 191 5.19 11.78 10.09
N CYS A 192 5.99 11.39 9.11
CA CYS A 192 5.59 11.05 7.74
C CYS A 192 4.91 12.19 6.95
N LEU A 193 4.89 13.42 7.48
CA LEU A 193 4.27 14.58 6.81
C LEU A 193 5.21 15.25 5.83
N GLY A 194 6.50 15.44 6.19
CA GLY A 194 7.48 16.13 5.36
C GLY A 194 7.73 15.45 4.02
N GLY A 195 7.68 14.12 3.99
CA GLY A 195 7.84 13.31 2.78
C GLY A 195 6.55 12.97 2.04
N ALA A 196 5.38 13.40 2.54
CA ALA A 196 4.09 13.06 1.96
C ALA A 196 3.98 13.51 0.50
N LEU A 197 3.64 12.59 -0.40
CA LEU A 197 3.48 12.89 -1.82
C LEU A 197 2.17 13.64 -2.07
N TYR A 198 2.23 14.66 -2.93
CA TYR A 198 1.02 15.18 -3.57
C TYR A 198 0.45 14.11 -4.50
N ILE A 199 -0.85 13.81 -4.38
CA ILE A 199 -1.47 12.65 -5.05
C ILE A 199 -1.27 12.67 -6.58
N GLU A 200 -1.29 13.85 -7.23
CA GLU A 200 -1.08 13.95 -8.66
C GLU A 200 0.41 13.75 -9.06
N ASP A 201 1.35 14.07 -8.18
CA ASP A 201 2.76 13.77 -8.42
C ASP A 201 3.03 12.27 -8.25
N PHE A 202 2.32 11.61 -7.35
CA PHE A 202 2.31 10.15 -7.24
C PHE A 202 1.77 9.49 -8.52
N ARG A 203 0.63 9.96 -9.05
CA ARG A 203 0.08 9.47 -10.31
C ARG A 203 1.09 9.56 -11.46
N ARG A 204 1.74 10.74 -11.59
CA ARG A 204 2.80 10.94 -12.61
C ARG A 204 4.00 10.02 -12.41
N LEU A 205 4.38 9.78 -11.16
CA LEU A 205 5.48 8.89 -10.81
C LEU A 205 5.16 7.45 -11.21
N LEU A 206 3.97 6.94 -10.89
CA LEU A 206 3.53 5.61 -11.29
C LEU A 206 3.50 5.45 -12.82
N ALA A 207 2.98 6.45 -13.54
CA ALA A 207 2.97 6.41 -15.01
C ALA A 207 4.39 6.30 -15.60
N ARG A 208 5.39 6.99 -15.00
CA ARG A 208 6.80 6.88 -15.45
C ARG A 208 7.41 5.49 -15.24
N VAL A 209 6.97 4.76 -14.22
CA VAL A 209 7.44 3.38 -13.98
C VAL A 209 6.59 2.33 -14.68
N GLY A 210 5.70 2.75 -15.60
CA GLY A 210 4.91 1.85 -16.44
C GLY A 210 3.59 1.39 -15.81
N CYS A 211 3.11 2.06 -14.76
CA CYS A 211 1.82 1.80 -14.13
C CYS A 211 0.91 3.04 -14.24
N PRO A 212 0.11 3.19 -15.29
CA PRO A 212 -0.72 4.38 -15.48
C PRO A 212 -1.96 4.44 -14.59
N ASP A 213 -2.39 3.31 -14.03
CA ASP A 213 -3.62 3.20 -13.23
C ASP A 213 -3.30 2.67 -11.81
N TYR A 214 -3.81 3.37 -10.80
CA TYR A 214 -3.82 2.94 -9.40
C TYR A 214 -5.23 3.08 -8.81
N ARG A 215 -5.51 2.36 -7.75
CA ARG A 215 -6.83 2.36 -7.10
C ARG A 215 -6.73 2.81 -5.66
N VAL A 216 -7.66 3.65 -5.25
CA VAL A 216 -7.82 4.07 -3.84
C VAL A 216 -8.73 3.05 -3.14
N ILE A 217 -8.23 2.41 -2.10
CA ILE A 217 -9.04 1.50 -1.26
C ILE A 217 -9.71 2.30 -0.15
N SER A 218 -8.95 3.18 0.50
CA SER A 218 -9.46 4.07 1.54
C SER A 218 -8.72 5.40 1.54
N LYS A 219 -9.42 6.46 1.97
CA LYS A 219 -8.88 7.81 2.13
C LYS A 219 -9.53 8.47 3.35
N THR A 220 -8.71 8.88 4.31
CA THR A 220 -9.17 9.56 5.54
C THR A 220 -8.35 10.82 5.76
N LYS A 221 -9.01 11.96 5.96
CA LYS A 221 -8.32 13.21 6.28
C LYS A 221 -7.70 13.12 7.67
N LEU A 222 -6.42 13.48 7.76
CA LEU A 222 -5.70 13.49 9.04
C LEU A 222 -6.02 14.76 9.83
N MET A 223 -6.34 14.57 11.11
CA MET A 223 -6.46 15.67 12.06
C MET A 223 -5.11 15.91 12.73
N LEU A 224 -4.54 17.10 12.52
CA LEU A 224 -3.30 17.51 13.15
C LEU A 224 -3.62 18.13 14.50
N ASN A 225 -3.34 17.41 15.60
CA ASN A 225 -3.69 17.83 16.95
C ASN A 225 -2.61 18.68 17.65
N ASN A 226 -1.41 18.75 17.08
CA ASN A 226 -0.29 19.53 17.60
C ASN A 226 -0.31 20.94 16.97
N SER A 227 -0.44 21.99 17.79
CA SER A 227 -0.55 23.38 17.34
C SER A 227 0.66 23.88 16.57
N ASP A 228 1.87 23.38 16.86
CA ASP A 228 3.09 23.75 16.13
C ASP A 228 3.12 23.09 14.75
N ILE A 229 2.69 21.83 14.64
CA ILE A 229 2.54 21.15 13.37
C ILE A 229 1.45 21.79 12.52
N VAL A 230 0.29 22.13 13.11
CA VAL A 230 -0.78 22.87 12.41
C VAL A 230 -0.28 24.19 11.85
N ARG A 231 0.46 24.97 12.64
CA ARG A 231 1.04 26.25 12.20
C ARG A 231 2.05 26.05 11.06
N LYS A 232 2.92 25.05 11.14
CA LYS A 232 3.88 24.71 10.08
C LYS A 232 3.17 24.24 8.81
N ALA A 233 2.23 23.32 8.92
CA ALA A 233 1.48 22.77 7.80
C ALA A 233 0.63 23.83 7.08
N GLY A 234 0.13 24.84 7.81
CA GLY A 234 -0.64 25.94 7.25
C GLY A 234 -1.91 25.43 6.56
N MET A 235 -2.03 25.68 5.25
CA MET A 235 -3.19 25.30 4.43
C MET A 235 -3.01 23.95 3.73
N ILE A 236 -2.06 23.11 4.14
CA ILE A 236 -1.84 21.78 3.54
C ILE A 236 -2.70 20.77 4.27
N ASP A 237 -3.64 20.16 3.56
CA ASP A 237 -4.38 19.02 4.03
C ASP A 237 -3.56 17.74 3.82
N PHE A 238 -3.60 16.85 4.82
CA PHE A 238 -2.98 15.53 4.76
C PHE A 238 -4.04 14.45 4.86
N TYR A 239 -3.78 13.33 4.18
CA TYR A 239 -4.69 12.19 4.12
C TYR A 239 -3.91 10.90 4.37
N SER A 240 -4.42 10.03 5.24
CA SER A 240 -4.03 8.63 5.26
C SER A 240 -4.76 7.92 4.13
N MET A 241 -4.02 7.27 3.24
CA MET A 241 -4.60 6.57 2.09
C MET A 241 -4.04 5.17 1.99
N THR A 242 -4.91 4.21 1.69
CA THR A 242 -4.51 2.87 1.26
C THR A 242 -4.75 2.77 -0.24
N LEU A 243 -3.70 2.46 -0.97
CA LEU A 243 -3.68 2.40 -2.43
C LEU A 243 -3.26 1.02 -2.91
N ARG A 244 -3.71 0.66 -4.11
CA ARG A 244 -3.23 -0.51 -4.85
C ARG A 244 -2.88 -0.18 -6.28
N ALA A 245 -1.92 -0.90 -6.84
CA ALA A 245 -1.53 -0.83 -8.23
C ALA A 245 -1.09 -2.22 -8.70
N PHE A 246 -1.32 -2.53 -9.98
CA PHE A 246 -0.99 -3.83 -10.54
C PHE A 246 0.07 -3.71 -11.65
N LYS A 247 1.00 -4.65 -11.70
CA LYS A 247 1.94 -4.76 -12.82
C LYS A 247 1.25 -5.42 -14.00
N LEU A 248 0.48 -4.61 -14.72
CA LEU A 248 -0.28 -4.98 -15.92
C LEU A 248 -0.02 -3.97 -17.04
N VAL A 249 -0.30 -4.36 -18.28
CA VAL A 249 -0.31 -3.45 -19.41
C VAL A 249 -1.69 -2.80 -19.45
N LEU A 250 -1.82 -1.63 -18.83
CA LEU A 250 -3.08 -0.91 -18.69
C LEU A 250 -3.09 0.33 -19.59
N GLU A 251 -4.30 0.77 -19.93
CA GLU A 251 -4.54 2.04 -20.60
C GLU A 251 -4.40 3.20 -19.60
N ASP A 252 -4.02 4.38 -20.10
CA ASP A 252 -3.83 5.57 -19.26
C ASP A 252 -5.16 6.20 -18.81
N ARG A 253 -6.27 5.73 -19.36
CA ARG A 253 -7.64 6.11 -19.02
C ARG A 253 -8.55 4.89 -18.97
N CYS A 254 -9.69 5.05 -18.31
CA CYS A 254 -10.73 4.04 -18.30
C CYS A 254 -11.45 4.04 -19.67
N GLU A 255 -11.18 3.03 -20.48
CA GLU A 255 -11.81 2.84 -21.79
C GLU A 255 -12.95 1.81 -21.69
N ASP A 256 -14.04 2.07 -22.42
CA ASP A 256 -15.25 1.23 -22.44
C ASP A 256 -15.24 0.27 -23.64
N TYR A 257 -15.26 -1.03 -23.33
CA TYR A 257 -15.44 -2.10 -24.32
C TYR A 257 -16.70 -2.91 -24.03
N GLY A 258 -17.64 -2.38 -23.24
CA GLY A 258 -18.90 -3.05 -22.90
C GLY A 258 -18.73 -4.28 -22.02
N GLN A 259 -17.61 -4.39 -21.29
CA GLN A 259 -17.31 -5.55 -20.46
C GLN A 259 -18.12 -5.55 -19.15
N THR A 260 -18.53 -6.73 -18.72
CA THR A 260 -19.30 -6.91 -17.49
C THR A 260 -18.65 -7.97 -16.60
N ALA A 261 -18.39 -7.62 -15.35
CA ALA A 261 -17.78 -8.52 -14.36
C ALA A 261 -18.82 -9.06 -13.38
N TYR A 262 -18.61 -10.32 -12.97
CA TYR A 262 -19.38 -11.03 -11.95
C TYR A 262 -18.44 -11.58 -10.90
N TYR A 263 -18.66 -11.24 -9.64
CA TYR A 263 -17.98 -11.88 -8.52
C TYR A 263 -18.63 -13.21 -8.19
N LEU A 264 -17.83 -14.27 -8.03
CA LEU A 264 -18.33 -15.63 -7.79
C LEU A 264 -18.57 -15.93 -6.30
N GLY A 265 -18.13 -15.06 -5.39
CA GLY A 265 -18.25 -15.26 -3.94
C GLY A 265 -17.38 -16.39 -3.41
N THR A 266 -16.23 -16.64 -4.03
CA THR A 266 -15.34 -17.76 -3.73
C THR A 266 -14.13 -17.37 -2.89
N ILE A 267 -13.97 -16.09 -2.53
CA ILE A 267 -12.97 -15.64 -1.54
C ILE A 267 -13.55 -15.91 -0.14
N PRO A 268 -12.93 -16.76 0.69
CA PRO A 268 -13.53 -17.20 1.96
C PRO A 268 -13.86 -16.07 2.93
N GLU A 269 -13.00 -15.03 3.00
CA GLU A 269 -13.19 -13.89 3.89
C GLU A 269 -14.26 -12.92 3.40
N TYR A 270 -14.64 -13.00 2.12
CA TYR A 270 -15.57 -12.09 1.45
C TYR A 270 -16.65 -12.84 0.62
N PRO A 271 -17.42 -13.77 1.22
CA PRO A 271 -18.32 -14.65 0.45
C PRO A 271 -19.51 -13.90 -0.20
N HIS A 272 -19.80 -12.68 0.24
CA HIS A 272 -20.94 -11.90 -0.23
C HIS A 272 -20.59 -10.76 -1.19
N ALA A 273 -19.45 -10.12 -0.96
CA ALA A 273 -19.00 -9.00 -1.81
C ALA A 273 -17.48 -8.85 -1.74
N PHE A 274 -16.85 -8.48 -2.85
CA PHE A 274 -15.45 -8.15 -2.94
C PHE A 274 -15.29 -6.65 -3.26
N ARG A 275 -14.41 -5.97 -2.51
CA ARG A 275 -14.06 -4.57 -2.76
C ARG A 275 -12.70 -4.50 -3.46
N LEU A 276 -12.70 -4.00 -4.70
CA LEU A 276 -11.45 -3.72 -5.42
C LEU A 276 -10.85 -2.37 -4.99
N ASP A 277 -11.68 -1.35 -4.91
CA ASP A 277 -11.33 0.03 -4.54
C ASP A 277 -12.51 0.75 -3.87
N ASP A 278 -12.46 2.06 -3.72
CA ASP A 278 -13.47 2.86 -3.00
C ASP A 278 -14.82 2.95 -3.73
N HIS A 279 -14.88 2.62 -5.04
CA HIS A 279 -16.11 2.64 -5.84
C HIS A 279 -16.42 1.35 -6.62
N HIS A 280 -15.51 0.37 -6.66
CA HIS A 280 -15.79 -0.93 -7.25
C HIS A 280 -16.05 -1.97 -6.16
N ILE A 281 -17.33 -2.19 -5.82
CA ILE A 281 -17.79 -3.23 -4.91
C ILE A 281 -18.61 -4.25 -5.72
N PHE A 282 -18.08 -5.46 -5.82
CA PHE A 282 -18.69 -6.56 -6.57
C PHE A 282 -19.48 -7.46 -5.63
N GLU A 283 -20.81 -7.33 -5.62
CA GLU A 283 -21.69 -8.27 -4.93
C GLU A 283 -21.74 -9.61 -5.66
N LYS A 284 -21.82 -10.71 -4.91
CA LYS A 284 -21.87 -12.05 -5.47
C LYS A 284 -22.98 -12.21 -6.49
N GLY A 285 -22.63 -12.62 -7.70
CA GLY A 285 -23.55 -12.91 -8.79
C GLY A 285 -24.20 -11.71 -9.46
N ARG A 286 -23.95 -10.48 -8.97
CA ARG A 286 -24.47 -9.24 -9.57
C ARG A 286 -23.55 -8.75 -10.69
N PRO A 287 -24.09 -8.48 -11.91
CA PRO A 287 -23.29 -7.92 -12.99
C PRO A 287 -22.96 -6.43 -12.73
N ILE A 288 -21.71 -6.07 -12.98
CA ILE A 288 -21.25 -4.67 -12.95
C ILE A 288 -20.50 -4.39 -14.25
N LEU A 289 -20.84 -3.31 -14.94
CA LEU A 289 -20.06 -2.81 -16.06
C LEU A 289 -18.70 -2.35 -15.56
N VAL A 290 -17.65 -2.65 -16.30
CA VAL A 290 -16.27 -2.35 -15.92
C VAL A 290 -15.48 -1.85 -17.12
N CYS A 291 -14.55 -0.92 -16.88
CA CYS A 291 -13.58 -0.49 -17.89
C CYS A 291 -12.56 -1.60 -18.20
N SER A 292 -11.80 -1.44 -19.28
CA SER A 292 -10.76 -2.37 -19.70
C SER A 292 -9.74 -2.64 -18.60
N ASN A 293 -9.28 -1.62 -17.89
CA ASN A 293 -8.30 -1.75 -16.80
C ASN A 293 -8.85 -2.59 -15.65
N THR A 294 -10.08 -2.32 -15.21
CA THR A 294 -10.75 -3.11 -14.16
C THR A 294 -10.93 -4.56 -14.60
N SER A 295 -11.37 -4.79 -15.85
CA SER A 295 -11.47 -6.14 -16.42
C SER A 295 -10.14 -6.90 -16.34
N GLN A 296 -9.02 -6.25 -16.73
CA GLN A 296 -7.69 -6.86 -16.66
C GLN A 296 -7.26 -7.13 -15.22
N MET A 297 -7.50 -6.20 -14.28
CA MET A 297 -7.21 -6.40 -12.86
C MET A 297 -7.93 -7.62 -12.28
N LEU A 298 -9.16 -7.89 -12.72
CA LEU A 298 -9.96 -9.02 -12.28
C LEU A 298 -9.59 -10.34 -12.97
N THR A 299 -9.06 -10.31 -14.21
CA THR A 299 -8.83 -11.52 -15.02
C THR A 299 -7.36 -11.91 -15.19
N GLN A 300 -6.42 -11.00 -14.96
CA GLN A 300 -4.98 -11.24 -15.18
C GLN A 300 -4.15 -11.21 -13.89
N THR A 301 -4.81 -11.25 -12.74
CA THR A 301 -4.18 -11.24 -11.41
C THR A 301 -4.57 -12.49 -10.63
N ARG A 302 -4.14 -12.58 -9.37
CA ARG A 302 -4.55 -13.67 -8.46
C ARG A 302 -6.06 -13.74 -8.20
N TYR A 303 -6.81 -12.71 -8.59
CA TYR A 303 -8.28 -12.69 -8.47
C TYR A 303 -9.00 -13.41 -9.61
N ALA A 304 -8.31 -13.85 -10.67
CA ALA A 304 -8.92 -14.38 -11.89
C ALA A 304 -9.90 -15.54 -11.68
N SER A 305 -9.60 -16.45 -10.74
CA SER A 305 -10.49 -17.59 -10.41
C SER A 305 -11.77 -17.20 -9.66
N HIS A 306 -11.84 -15.97 -9.16
CA HIS A 306 -12.95 -15.47 -8.35
C HIS A 306 -13.93 -14.60 -9.12
N PHE A 307 -13.63 -14.33 -10.39
CA PHE A 307 -14.44 -13.48 -11.26
C PHE A 307 -14.72 -14.14 -12.60
N ARG A 308 -15.86 -13.81 -13.17
CA ARG A 308 -16.19 -14.07 -14.56
C ARG A 308 -16.42 -12.73 -15.24
N VAL A 309 -15.68 -12.45 -16.30
CA VAL A 309 -15.90 -11.28 -17.15
C VAL A 309 -16.51 -11.73 -18.47
N ILE A 310 -17.52 -11.02 -18.93
CA ILE A 310 -18.20 -11.20 -20.23
C ILE A 310 -17.91 -9.98 -21.08
N GLY A 311 -17.71 -10.19 -22.37
CA GLY A 311 -17.26 -9.17 -23.34
C GLY A 311 -15.76 -9.25 -23.56
N ASP A 312 -15.34 -8.70 -24.67
CA ASP A 312 -13.94 -8.62 -25.11
C ASP A 312 -13.61 -7.17 -25.51
N GLN A 313 -12.46 -6.96 -26.09
CA GLN A 313 -12.02 -5.62 -26.54
C GLN A 313 -12.21 -5.41 -28.06
N SER A 314 -13.12 -6.14 -28.70
CA SER A 314 -13.36 -6.04 -30.16
C SER A 314 -14.14 -4.79 -30.57
N THR A 315 -14.92 -4.20 -29.67
CA THR A 315 -15.70 -3.00 -29.91
C THR A 315 -15.44 -1.96 -28.82
N HIS A 316 -14.98 -0.79 -29.22
CA HIS A 316 -14.70 0.33 -28.33
C HIS A 316 -15.84 1.34 -28.32
N TYR A 317 -16.31 1.75 -27.15
CA TYR A 317 -17.44 2.66 -26.94
C TYR A 317 -17.03 4.06 -26.44
N GLY A 318 -15.72 4.32 -26.33
CA GLY A 318 -15.18 5.58 -25.84
C GLY A 318 -14.75 5.49 -24.38
N LEU A 319 -14.71 6.63 -23.72
CA LEU A 319 -14.33 6.67 -22.31
C LEU A 319 -15.40 6.04 -21.42
N PHE A 320 -14.97 5.20 -20.48
CA PHE A 320 -15.83 4.64 -19.44
C PHE A 320 -16.08 5.70 -18.35
N ASP A 321 -17.34 5.91 -17.96
CA ASP A 321 -17.68 6.76 -16.83
C ASP A 321 -17.43 5.99 -15.52
N CYS A 322 -16.27 6.20 -14.92
CA CYS A 322 -15.88 5.65 -13.63
C CYS A 322 -16.38 6.49 -12.44
N GLY A 323 -17.41 7.33 -12.63
CA GLY A 323 -18.00 8.11 -11.57
C GLY A 323 -18.48 7.25 -10.39
N PRO A 324 -18.51 7.79 -9.17
CA PRO A 324 -19.01 7.04 -8.02
C PRO A 324 -20.46 6.61 -8.28
N THR A 325 -20.75 5.32 -8.17
CA THR A 325 -22.11 4.84 -8.05
C THR A 325 -22.74 5.56 -6.88
N ASN A 326 -23.88 6.23 -7.12
CA ASN A 326 -24.63 7.04 -6.15
C ASN A 326 -24.93 6.25 -4.88
N ASP A 327 -24.00 6.24 -3.93
CA ASP A 327 -24.26 5.93 -2.53
C ASP A 327 -23.38 6.82 -1.68
N SER A 328 -24.06 7.79 -1.11
CA SER A 328 -23.71 8.72 -0.05
C SER A 328 -22.43 8.39 0.74
N PHE A 329 -21.28 8.76 0.20
CA PHE A 329 -20.13 9.17 0.96
C PHE A 329 -19.84 10.62 0.59
N GLU A 330 -20.26 11.55 1.45
CA GLU A 330 -19.86 12.94 1.38
C GLU A 330 -18.34 13.00 1.45
N GLY A 331 -17.70 13.46 0.38
CA GLY A 331 -16.26 13.71 0.37
C GLY A 331 -15.60 13.68 -1.00
N GLY A 332 -15.84 14.69 -1.79
CA GLY A 332 -14.91 15.23 -2.76
C GLY A 332 -14.52 14.33 -3.92
N GLY A 333 -14.98 14.69 -5.12
CA GLY A 333 -14.60 14.11 -6.39
C GLY A 333 -13.10 13.97 -6.55
N GLY A 334 -12.67 12.73 -6.67
CA GLY A 334 -11.43 12.33 -7.27
C GLY A 334 -11.79 11.43 -8.42
N GLY A 335 -11.63 11.95 -9.64
CA GLY A 335 -11.83 11.15 -10.84
C GLY A 335 -10.93 9.92 -10.78
N CYS A 336 -11.46 8.78 -11.21
CA CYS A 336 -10.65 7.71 -11.74
C CYS A 336 -9.81 8.28 -12.88
N CYS A 337 -8.57 7.92 -12.95
CA CYS A 337 -7.50 8.28 -13.89
C CYS A 337 -6.59 9.38 -13.41
#